data_ab103728f02456d046b09ccea5f28674
#
_entry.id   ab103728f02456d046b09ccea5f28674
#
_cell.length_a   1.000
_cell.length_b   1.000
_cell.length_c   1.000
_cell.angle_alpha   90.00
_cell.angle_beta   90.00
_cell.angle_gamma   90.00
#
_symmetry.space_group_name_H-M   'P 1'
#
loop_
_entity.id
_entity.type
_entity.pdbx_description
1 polymer ?
#
loop_
_entity_poly.entity_id
_entity_poly.type
_entity_poly.pdbx_seq_one_letter_code
_entity_poly.pdbx_strand_id
1 'polypeptide(L)'
;KLLGLLTQRFQMPQVVGALLAGLILGPAGLNVLTETEFISQLSELGVIVLMFSAGMGTDINELKNSGKAGFWVALLGVIVPLLMGTALAWGAAAAGLIESNGMLENVFVGTILTATSVSITVETLKEMGKLETKVGNTILAAALIDDVLGLVALTLVSSLAGGGESVGLVLLKILGFFLFAAVAGVGANRLFCWMLKRQGGWATHRNSVLAFVLCLV
;
A
#
# COMPACT_ATOMS: atom_id res chain seq x y z
N LYS A 1 -1.53 0.63 21.93
CA LYS A 1 -2.32 -0.60 22.23
C LYS A 1 -3.62 -0.31 22.99
N LEU A 2 -3.62 0.53 24.06
CA LEU A 2 -4.85 0.83 24.87
C LEU A 2 -5.99 1.39 23.99
N LEU A 3 -5.70 2.38 23.15
CA LEU A 3 -6.69 2.94 22.22
C LEU A 3 -7.14 1.93 21.16
N GLY A 4 -6.26 1.06 20.67
CA GLY A 4 -6.61 -0.02 19.76
C GLY A 4 -7.55 -1.05 20.39
N LEU A 5 -7.35 -1.41 21.67
CA LEU A 5 -8.27 -2.27 22.40
C LEU A 5 -9.63 -1.58 22.66
N LEU A 6 -9.63 -0.27 22.84
CA LEU A 6 -10.84 0.50 22.98
C LEU A 6 -11.64 0.53 21.67
N THR A 7 -11.00 0.74 20.52
CA THR A 7 -11.67 0.73 19.21
C THR A 7 -12.23 -0.63 18.88
N GLN A 8 -11.59 -1.74 19.24
CA GLN A 8 -12.14 -3.09 19.11
C GLN A 8 -13.46 -3.27 19.86
N ARG A 9 -13.60 -2.64 21.03
CA ARG A 9 -14.86 -2.68 21.79
C ARG A 9 -16.02 -2.03 21.04
N PHE A 10 -15.72 -1.11 20.12
CA PHE A 10 -16.68 -0.48 19.22
C PHE A 10 -16.76 -1.16 17.85
N GLN A 11 -16.23 -2.40 17.72
CA GLN A 11 -16.17 -3.17 16.48
C GLN A 11 -15.40 -2.46 15.35
N MET A 12 -14.45 -1.62 15.71
CA MET A 12 -13.54 -0.95 14.78
C MET A 12 -12.18 -1.65 14.78
N PRO A 13 -11.46 -1.66 13.64
CA PRO A 13 -10.08 -2.17 13.58
C PRO A 13 -9.13 -1.46 14.55
N GLN A 14 -8.13 -2.18 15.07
CA GLN A 14 -7.13 -1.60 15.99
C GLN A 14 -6.33 -0.47 15.36
N VAL A 15 -6.16 -0.50 14.03
CA VAL A 15 -5.46 0.53 13.28
C VAL A 15 -6.10 1.91 13.48
N VAL A 16 -7.43 1.98 13.62
CA VAL A 16 -8.14 3.24 13.91
C VAL A 16 -7.71 3.81 15.26
N GLY A 17 -7.56 2.95 16.27
CA GLY A 17 -7.06 3.36 17.59
C GLY A 17 -5.60 3.83 17.56
N ALA A 18 -4.78 3.22 16.70
CA ALA A 18 -3.39 3.66 16.51
C ALA A 18 -3.34 5.04 15.84
N LEU A 19 -4.16 5.28 14.81
CA LEU A 19 -4.26 6.58 14.13
C LEU A 19 -4.76 7.67 15.09
N LEU A 20 -5.79 7.38 15.89
CA LEU A 20 -6.27 8.31 16.92
C LEU A 20 -5.21 8.59 17.98
N ALA A 21 -4.42 7.59 18.38
CA ALA A 21 -3.30 7.79 19.30
C ALA A 21 -2.26 8.75 18.71
N GLY A 22 -1.90 8.56 17.42
CA GLY A 22 -0.98 9.43 16.72
C GLY A 22 -1.50 10.86 16.61
N LEU A 23 -2.78 11.04 16.29
CA LEU A 23 -3.42 12.34 16.20
C LEU A 23 -3.46 13.08 17.55
N ILE A 24 -3.82 12.36 18.63
CA ILE A 24 -3.91 12.97 19.99
C ILE A 24 -2.53 13.33 20.54
N LEU A 25 -1.55 12.43 20.40
CA LEU A 25 -0.23 12.61 20.98
C LEU A 25 0.73 13.39 20.07
N GLY A 26 0.42 13.46 18.79
CA GLY A 26 1.24 14.12 17.77
C GLY A 26 1.09 15.65 17.75
N PRO A 27 1.73 16.30 16.78
CA PRO A 27 1.75 17.77 16.64
C PRO A 27 0.37 18.41 16.47
N ALA A 28 -0.59 17.67 15.90
CA ALA A 28 -1.96 18.15 15.69
C ALA A 28 -2.79 18.17 16.99
N GLY A 29 -2.38 17.44 18.03
CA GLY A 29 -3.09 17.35 19.29
C GLY A 29 -2.27 17.92 20.47
N LEU A 30 -1.83 17.05 21.37
CA LEU A 30 -1.11 17.42 22.58
C LEU A 30 0.37 17.77 22.35
N ASN A 31 0.88 17.55 21.16
CA ASN A 31 2.31 17.79 20.79
C ASN A 31 3.33 17.15 21.77
N VAL A 32 2.97 15.97 22.31
CA VAL A 32 3.87 15.18 23.18
C VAL A 32 4.89 14.41 22.38
N LEU A 33 4.48 13.97 21.19
CA LEU A 33 5.33 13.24 20.24
C LEU A 33 5.57 14.12 19.01
N THR A 34 6.83 14.35 18.72
CA THR A 34 7.27 15.00 17.48
C THR A 34 7.82 13.97 16.53
N GLU A 35 7.65 14.18 15.23
CA GLU A 35 8.26 13.36 14.22
C GLU A 35 9.77 13.51 14.28
N THR A 36 10.45 12.42 14.65
CA THR A 36 11.91 12.32 14.65
C THR A 36 12.33 11.37 13.54
N GLU A 37 13.54 11.53 13.03
CA GLU A 37 14.12 10.63 12.03
C GLU A 37 14.05 9.15 12.46
N PHE A 38 14.28 8.88 13.73
CA PHE A 38 14.17 7.54 14.31
C PHE A 38 12.74 6.98 14.21
N ILE A 39 11.71 7.78 14.53
CA ILE A 39 10.30 7.35 14.44
C ILE A 39 9.92 7.11 12.97
N SER A 40 10.38 7.95 12.05
CA SER A 40 10.16 7.77 10.61
C SER A 40 10.77 6.47 10.12
N GLN A 41 12.05 6.22 10.39
CA GLN A 41 12.73 4.98 10.00
C GLN A 41 12.07 3.73 10.63
N LEU A 42 11.64 3.82 11.89
CA LEU A 42 10.95 2.70 12.56
C LEU A 42 9.59 2.42 11.93
N SER A 43 8.87 3.45 11.48
CA SER A 43 7.59 3.30 10.78
C SER A 43 7.78 2.64 9.42
N GLU A 44 8.81 3.00 8.66
CA GLU A 44 9.16 2.38 7.39
C GLU A 44 9.48 0.88 7.55
N LEU A 45 10.29 0.54 8.56
CA LEU A 45 10.55 -0.87 8.89
C LEU A 45 9.26 -1.61 9.26
N GLY A 46 8.36 -0.96 9.99
CA GLY A 46 7.04 -1.53 10.33
C GLY A 46 6.22 -1.85 9.10
N VAL A 47 6.18 -0.96 8.11
CA VAL A 47 5.48 -1.18 6.82
C VAL A 47 6.12 -2.33 6.03
N ILE A 48 7.43 -2.39 5.94
CA ILE A 48 8.15 -3.48 5.24
C ILE A 48 7.78 -4.84 5.85
N VAL A 49 7.86 -4.97 7.18
CA VAL A 49 7.53 -6.22 7.89
C VAL A 49 6.06 -6.58 7.72
N LEU A 50 5.15 -5.59 7.77
CA LEU A 50 3.73 -5.81 7.57
C LEU A 50 3.44 -6.35 6.16
N MET A 51 4.00 -5.71 5.12
CA MET A 51 3.82 -6.11 3.73
C MET A 51 4.42 -7.49 3.45
N PHE A 52 5.60 -7.77 3.97
CA PHE A 52 6.22 -9.09 3.87
C PHE A 52 5.36 -10.18 4.54
N SER A 53 4.86 -9.92 5.75
CA SER A 53 3.97 -10.85 6.48
C SER A 53 2.67 -11.11 5.71
N ALA A 54 2.08 -10.07 5.11
CA ALA A 54 0.89 -10.18 4.28
C ALA A 54 1.17 -10.99 3.01
N GLY A 55 2.30 -10.74 2.35
CA GLY A 55 2.73 -11.47 1.16
C GLY A 55 2.95 -12.96 1.43
N MET A 56 3.52 -13.31 2.59
CA MET A 56 3.70 -14.72 2.99
C MET A 56 2.37 -15.45 3.25
N GLY A 57 1.34 -14.74 3.71
CA GLY A 57 0.00 -15.28 3.94
C GLY A 57 -0.86 -15.36 2.68
N THR A 58 -0.39 -14.88 1.54
CA THR A 58 -1.19 -14.78 0.31
C THR A 58 -0.97 -16.00 -0.59
N ASP A 59 -2.04 -16.68 -1.02
CA ASP A 59 -1.98 -17.73 -2.03
C ASP A 59 -1.94 -17.11 -3.44
N ILE A 60 -0.82 -17.35 -4.14
CA ILE A 60 -0.58 -16.81 -5.50
C ILE A 60 -1.62 -17.34 -6.51
N ASN A 61 -2.14 -18.55 -6.32
CA ASN A 61 -3.13 -19.12 -7.24
C ASN A 61 -4.49 -18.44 -7.06
N GLU A 62 -4.88 -18.18 -5.82
CA GLU A 62 -6.10 -17.42 -5.53
C GLU A 62 -5.98 -15.97 -5.97
N LEU A 63 -4.82 -15.36 -5.80
CA LEU A 63 -4.53 -14.01 -6.30
C LEU A 63 -4.66 -13.93 -7.83
N LYS A 64 -4.14 -14.93 -8.56
CA LYS A 64 -4.30 -15.02 -10.02
C LYS A 64 -5.76 -15.19 -10.43
N ASN A 65 -6.51 -16.03 -9.74
CA ASN A 65 -7.94 -16.24 -10.00
C ASN A 65 -8.77 -14.98 -9.75
N SER A 66 -8.35 -14.17 -8.78
CA SER A 66 -8.98 -12.89 -8.43
C SER A 66 -8.52 -11.73 -9.30
N GLY A 67 -7.45 -11.89 -10.08
CA GLY A 67 -6.79 -10.80 -10.81
C GLY A 67 -7.71 -10.08 -11.80
N LYS A 68 -8.61 -10.81 -12.49
CA LYS A 68 -9.56 -10.20 -13.43
C LYS A 68 -10.58 -9.29 -12.72
N ALA A 69 -11.12 -9.76 -11.59
CA ALA A 69 -12.01 -8.94 -10.76
C ALA A 69 -11.25 -7.78 -10.12
N GLY A 70 -10.06 -8.04 -9.58
CA GLY A 70 -9.15 -7.03 -9.03
C GLY A 70 -8.81 -5.93 -10.02
N PHE A 71 -8.55 -6.27 -11.29
CA PHE A 71 -8.28 -5.29 -12.34
C PHE A 71 -9.45 -4.31 -12.56
N TRP A 72 -10.67 -4.82 -12.67
CA TRP A 72 -11.83 -3.94 -12.83
C TRP A 72 -12.10 -3.07 -11.61
N VAL A 73 -11.91 -3.63 -10.42
CA VAL A 73 -12.05 -2.88 -9.17
C VAL A 73 -10.99 -1.77 -9.08
N ALA A 74 -9.73 -2.08 -9.37
CA ALA A 74 -8.65 -1.10 -9.40
C ALA A 74 -8.87 -0.01 -10.45
N LEU A 75 -9.27 -0.40 -11.66
CA LEU A 75 -9.52 0.56 -12.74
C LEU A 75 -10.61 1.57 -12.36
N LEU A 76 -11.71 1.10 -11.78
CA LEU A 76 -12.77 1.98 -11.28
C LEU A 76 -12.31 2.76 -10.05
N GLY A 77 -11.51 2.15 -9.17
CA GLY A 77 -10.89 2.77 -8.00
C GLY A 77 -9.96 3.94 -8.34
N VAL A 78 -9.32 3.90 -9.50
CA VAL A 78 -8.50 5.02 -10.02
C VAL A 78 -9.35 6.04 -10.77
N ILE A 79 -10.17 5.60 -11.72
CA ILE A 79 -10.92 6.51 -12.62
C ILE A 79 -11.94 7.35 -11.85
N VAL A 80 -12.69 6.74 -10.93
CA VAL A 80 -13.77 7.45 -10.22
C VAL A 80 -13.21 8.54 -9.30
N PRO A 81 -12.24 8.28 -8.40
CA PRO A 81 -11.64 9.34 -7.59
C PRO A 81 -10.90 10.39 -8.41
N LEU A 82 -10.23 9.99 -9.51
CA LEU A 82 -9.58 10.93 -10.41
C LEU A 82 -10.57 11.94 -10.98
N LEU A 83 -11.66 11.46 -11.55
CA LEU A 83 -12.68 12.33 -12.16
C LEU A 83 -13.42 13.17 -11.13
N MET A 84 -13.84 12.55 -10.01
CA MET A 84 -14.55 13.26 -8.94
C MET A 84 -13.64 14.28 -8.23
N GLY A 85 -12.39 13.91 -7.95
CA GLY A 85 -11.41 14.80 -7.33
C GLY A 85 -11.07 15.99 -8.22
N THR A 86 -10.88 15.74 -9.52
CA THR A 86 -10.67 16.81 -10.52
C THR A 86 -11.90 17.74 -10.59
N ALA A 87 -13.11 17.18 -10.62
CA ALA A 87 -14.33 17.97 -10.66
C ALA A 87 -14.54 18.80 -9.39
N LEU A 88 -14.24 18.22 -8.23
CA LEU A 88 -14.30 18.93 -6.95
C LEU A 88 -13.27 20.07 -6.87
N ALA A 89 -12.04 19.83 -7.28
CA ALA A 89 -10.99 20.85 -7.31
C ALA A 89 -11.35 21.98 -8.26
N TRP A 90 -11.84 21.66 -9.47
CA TRP A 90 -12.31 22.64 -10.43
C TRP A 90 -13.51 23.44 -9.90
N GLY A 91 -14.49 22.77 -9.29
CA GLY A 91 -15.65 23.44 -8.69
C GLY A 91 -15.28 24.35 -7.53
N ALA A 92 -14.34 23.93 -6.66
CA ALA A 92 -13.84 24.73 -5.56
C ALA A 92 -13.07 25.97 -6.06
N ALA A 93 -12.27 25.82 -7.13
CA ALA A 93 -11.58 26.93 -7.77
C ALA A 93 -12.58 27.90 -8.43
N ALA A 94 -13.60 27.40 -9.10
CA ALA A 94 -14.67 28.23 -9.70
C ALA A 94 -15.48 28.98 -8.64
N ALA A 95 -15.62 28.42 -7.44
CA ALA A 95 -16.27 29.06 -6.30
C ALA A 95 -15.35 30.03 -5.53
N GLY A 96 -14.08 30.17 -5.92
CA GLY A 96 -13.10 31.04 -5.26
C GLY A 96 -12.65 30.56 -3.88
N LEU A 97 -12.85 29.25 -3.58
CA LEU A 97 -12.44 28.64 -2.31
C LEU A 97 -10.96 28.25 -2.30
N ILE A 98 -10.40 27.97 -3.47
CA ILE A 98 -8.99 27.64 -3.67
C ILE A 98 -8.45 28.38 -4.89
N GLU A 99 -7.18 28.75 -4.85
CA GLU A 99 -6.48 29.25 -6.04
C GLU A 99 -6.07 28.06 -6.91
N SER A 100 -6.34 28.09 -8.19
CA SER A 100 -5.92 27.07 -9.15
C SER A 100 -5.36 27.76 -10.39
N ASN A 101 -4.12 27.39 -10.74
CA ASN A 101 -3.42 27.94 -11.90
C ASN A 101 -3.78 27.24 -13.23
N GLY A 102 -4.78 26.36 -13.21
CA GLY A 102 -5.27 25.72 -14.42
C GLY A 102 -5.82 24.30 -14.25
N MET A 103 -6.32 23.75 -15.35
CA MET A 103 -6.94 22.42 -15.38
C MET A 103 -5.99 21.30 -14.95
N LEU A 104 -4.70 21.44 -15.25
CA LEU A 104 -3.70 20.43 -14.93
C LEU A 104 -3.50 20.27 -13.41
N GLU A 105 -3.55 21.38 -12.66
CA GLU A 105 -3.48 21.37 -11.19
C GLU A 105 -4.70 20.66 -10.59
N ASN A 106 -5.89 20.89 -11.13
CA ASN A 106 -7.10 20.19 -10.70
C ASN A 106 -7.02 18.68 -10.97
N VAL A 107 -6.46 18.26 -12.12
CA VAL A 107 -6.21 16.85 -12.44
C VAL A 107 -5.16 16.26 -11.49
N PHE A 108 -4.15 17.03 -11.11
CA PHE A 108 -3.16 16.60 -10.13
C PHE A 108 -3.79 16.32 -8.76
N VAL A 109 -4.69 17.19 -8.29
CA VAL A 109 -5.49 16.96 -7.07
C VAL A 109 -6.32 15.68 -7.20
N GLY A 110 -6.98 15.46 -8.33
CA GLY A 110 -7.70 14.22 -8.63
C GLY A 110 -6.79 12.99 -8.55
N THR A 111 -5.57 13.10 -9.07
CA THR A 111 -4.57 12.00 -9.04
C THR A 111 -4.12 11.69 -7.61
N ILE A 112 -3.91 12.70 -6.76
CA ILE A 112 -3.58 12.48 -5.34
C ILE A 112 -4.69 11.68 -4.63
N LEU A 113 -5.95 11.92 -4.95
CA LEU A 113 -7.09 11.25 -4.35
C LEU A 113 -7.26 9.78 -4.81
N THR A 114 -6.54 9.34 -5.84
CA THR A 114 -6.54 7.92 -6.25
C THR A 114 -5.68 7.05 -5.33
N ALA A 115 -4.71 7.63 -4.64
CA ALA A 115 -3.77 6.87 -3.82
C ALA A 115 -4.48 6.21 -2.63
N THR A 116 -4.42 4.88 -2.58
CA THR A 116 -5.07 4.06 -1.54
C THR A 116 -4.02 3.36 -0.67
N SER A 117 -4.21 3.30 0.65
CA SER A 117 -3.27 2.62 1.55
C SER A 117 -3.53 1.12 1.58
N VAL A 118 -2.64 0.36 0.94
CA VAL A 118 -2.64 -1.12 0.99
C VAL A 118 -2.38 -1.62 2.41
N SER A 119 -1.48 -0.97 3.16
CA SER A 119 -1.10 -1.39 4.52
C SER A 119 -2.28 -1.41 5.48
N ILE A 120 -3.08 -0.34 5.49
CA ILE A 120 -4.28 -0.24 6.34
C ILE A 120 -5.31 -1.29 5.93
N THR A 121 -5.51 -1.48 4.64
CA THR A 121 -6.45 -2.46 4.08
C THR A 121 -6.07 -3.88 4.50
N VAL A 122 -4.79 -4.25 4.34
CA VAL A 122 -4.27 -5.57 4.72
C VAL A 122 -4.43 -5.82 6.22
N GLU A 123 -4.06 -4.87 7.06
CA GLU A 123 -4.17 -5.04 8.52
C GLU A 123 -5.62 -5.17 8.95
N THR A 124 -6.52 -4.36 8.38
CA THR A 124 -7.95 -4.46 8.64
C THR A 124 -8.51 -5.82 8.23
N LEU A 125 -8.19 -6.31 7.03
CA LEU A 125 -8.62 -7.63 6.55
C LEU A 125 -8.07 -8.77 7.42
N LYS A 126 -6.83 -8.64 7.90
CA LYS A 126 -6.19 -9.58 8.78
C LYS A 126 -6.87 -9.63 10.16
N GLU A 127 -7.14 -8.47 10.76
CA GLU A 127 -7.88 -8.38 12.02
C GLU A 127 -9.30 -8.96 11.93
N MET A 128 -9.96 -8.78 10.80
CA MET A 128 -11.28 -9.35 10.52
C MET A 128 -11.24 -10.85 10.19
N GLY A 129 -10.07 -11.46 10.04
CA GLY A 129 -9.91 -12.84 9.58
C GLY A 129 -10.42 -13.09 8.16
N LYS A 130 -10.41 -12.04 7.32
CA LYS A 130 -10.95 -12.07 5.94
C LYS A 130 -9.86 -11.98 4.86
N LEU A 131 -8.59 -11.91 5.24
CA LEU A 131 -7.48 -11.76 4.29
C LEU A 131 -7.42 -12.90 3.27
N GLU A 132 -7.58 -14.15 3.73
CA GLU A 132 -7.52 -15.37 2.91
C GLU A 132 -8.84 -15.70 2.19
N THR A 133 -9.85 -14.85 2.29
CA THR A 133 -11.13 -15.05 1.58
C THR A 133 -11.03 -14.60 0.14
N LYS A 134 -11.94 -15.09 -0.72
CA LYS A 134 -12.05 -14.63 -2.12
C LYS A 134 -12.18 -13.11 -2.24
N VAL A 135 -12.91 -12.49 -1.32
CA VAL A 135 -13.06 -11.03 -1.26
C VAL A 135 -11.75 -10.37 -0.85
N GLY A 136 -11.09 -10.88 0.20
CA GLY A 136 -9.77 -10.39 0.64
C GLY A 136 -8.73 -10.46 -0.47
N ASN A 137 -8.63 -11.60 -1.15
CA ASN A 137 -7.72 -11.79 -2.29
C ASN A 137 -8.05 -10.87 -3.47
N THR A 138 -9.34 -10.58 -3.72
CA THR A 138 -9.75 -9.62 -4.76
C THR A 138 -9.34 -8.19 -4.38
N ILE A 139 -9.54 -7.79 -3.13
CA ILE A 139 -9.14 -6.47 -2.62
C ILE A 139 -7.62 -6.33 -2.69
N LEU A 140 -6.87 -7.37 -2.30
CA LEU A 140 -5.40 -7.37 -2.37
C LEU A 140 -4.91 -7.23 -3.81
N ALA A 141 -5.50 -8.01 -4.73
CA ALA A 141 -5.18 -7.92 -6.16
C ALA A 141 -5.49 -6.52 -6.71
N ALA A 142 -6.63 -5.95 -6.33
CA ALA A 142 -7.02 -4.62 -6.74
C ALA A 142 -6.03 -3.56 -6.22
N ALA A 143 -5.64 -3.64 -4.95
CA ALA A 143 -4.72 -2.70 -4.34
C ALA A 143 -3.33 -2.72 -5.01
N LEU A 144 -2.80 -3.92 -5.34
CA LEU A 144 -1.53 -4.04 -6.06
C LEU A 144 -1.58 -3.44 -7.48
N ILE A 145 -2.72 -3.59 -8.17
CA ILE A 145 -2.91 -3.02 -9.51
C ILE A 145 -3.13 -1.51 -9.41
N ASP A 146 -3.84 -1.05 -8.39
CA ASP A 146 -4.10 0.36 -8.09
C ASP A 146 -2.80 1.14 -7.89
N ASP A 147 -1.85 0.62 -7.13
CA ASP A 147 -0.54 1.22 -6.93
C ASP A 147 0.20 1.46 -8.26
N VAL A 148 0.16 0.47 -9.16
CA VAL A 148 0.77 0.61 -10.50
C VAL A 148 0.04 1.64 -11.34
N LEU A 149 -1.29 1.61 -11.36
CA LEU A 149 -2.11 2.56 -12.12
C LEU A 149 -1.95 3.99 -11.57
N GLY A 150 -1.88 4.14 -10.25
CA GLY A 150 -1.63 5.42 -9.57
C GLY A 150 -0.28 6.02 -9.94
N LEU A 151 0.79 5.20 -9.94
CA LEU A 151 2.12 5.64 -10.40
C LEU A 151 2.10 6.08 -11.88
N VAL A 152 1.41 5.34 -12.74
CA VAL A 152 1.28 5.71 -14.15
C VAL A 152 0.51 7.02 -14.28
N ALA A 153 -0.61 7.19 -13.58
CA ALA A 153 -1.41 8.41 -13.60
C ALA A 153 -0.61 9.62 -13.10
N LEU A 154 0.08 9.47 -11.96
CA LEU A 154 0.93 10.51 -11.39
C LEU A 154 2.05 10.93 -12.37
N THR A 155 2.68 9.96 -13.00
CA THR A 155 3.75 10.21 -13.98
C THR A 155 3.24 10.94 -15.21
N LEU A 156 2.07 10.54 -15.73
CA LEU A 156 1.44 11.21 -16.87
C LEU A 156 1.15 12.68 -16.55
N VAL A 157 0.54 12.94 -15.40
CA VAL A 157 0.19 14.31 -14.99
C VAL A 157 1.44 15.16 -14.73
N SER A 158 2.44 14.60 -14.03
CA SER A 158 3.72 15.29 -13.76
C SER A 158 4.51 15.57 -15.05
N SER A 159 4.49 14.64 -16.01
CA SER A 159 5.12 14.84 -17.32
C SER A 159 4.45 15.94 -18.13
N LEU A 160 3.12 16.03 -18.10
CA LEU A 160 2.36 17.10 -18.75
C LEU A 160 2.59 18.46 -18.08
N ALA A 161 2.89 18.47 -16.77
CA ALA A 161 3.28 19.69 -16.04
C ALA A 161 4.70 20.18 -16.35
N GLY A 162 5.46 19.46 -17.18
CA GLY A 162 6.81 19.87 -17.59
C GLY A 162 7.91 19.56 -16.55
N GLY A 163 7.59 18.82 -15.47
CA GLY A 163 8.52 18.53 -14.39
C GLY A 163 8.85 17.05 -14.19
N GLY A 164 8.27 16.14 -14.96
CA GLY A 164 8.39 14.71 -14.75
C GLY A 164 9.35 13.98 -15.68
N GLU A 165 9.75 12.77 -15.26
CA GLU A 165 10.45 11.82 -16.14
C GLU A 165 9.55 11.41 -17.32
N SER A 166 10.15 10.99 -18.44
CA SER A 166 9.37 10.51 -19.58
C SER A 166 8.56 9.28 -19.19
N VAL A 167 7.28 9.23 -19.57
CA VAL A 167 6.34 8.11 -19.30
C VAL A 167 6.96 6.77 -19.70
N GLY A 168 7.67 6.71 -20.83
CA GLY A 168 8.33 5.49 -21.29
C GLY A 168 9.42 4.99 -20.34
N LEU A 169 10.17 5.89 -19.71
CA LEU A 169 11.21 5.53 -18.76
C LEU A 169 10.62 5.01 -17.44
N VAL A 170 9.50 5.58 -17.00
CA VAL A 170 8.80 5.09 -15.79
C VAL A 170 8.17 3.72 -16.05
N LEU A 171 7.53 3.52 -17.19
CA LEU A 171 7.01 2.21 -17.57
C LEU A 171 8.12 1.15 -17.65
N LEU A 172 9.30 1.52 -18.16
CA LEU A 172 10.46 0.63 -18.19
C LEU A 172 10.96 0.30 -16.77
N LYS A 173 11.01 1.28 -15.86
CA LYS A 173 11.36 1.06 -14.45
C LYS A 173 10.37 0.12 -13.76
N ILE A 174 9.07 0.31 -13.96
CA ILE A 174 8.01 -0.55 -13.42
C ILE A 174 8.17 -1.99 -13.95
N LEU A 175 8.36 -2.15 -15.25
CA LEU A 175 8.57 -3.47 -15.86
C LEU A 175 9.85 -4.14 -15.31
N GLY A 176 10.93 -3.39 -15.20
CA GLY A 176 12.19 -3.83 -14.62
C GLY A 176 12.03 -4.28 -13.17
N PHE A 177 11.27 -3.53 -12.37
CA PHE A 177 10.95 -3.89 -11.00
C PHE A 177 10.16 -5.22 -10.92
N PHE A 178 9.12 -5.40 -11.71
CA PHE A 178 8.37 -6.65 -11.72
C PHE A 178 9.20 -7.84 -12.18
N LEU A 179 10.06 -7.66 -13.17
CA LEU A 179 10.99 -8.70 -13.62
C LEU A 179 11.98 -9.06 -12.51
N PHE A 180 12.57 -8.05 -11.87
CA PHE A 180 13.46 -8.25 -10.72
C PHE A 180 12.74 -8.97 -9.58
N ALA A 181 11.54 -8.52 -9.19
CA ALA A 181 10.75 -9.11 -8.12
C ALA A 181 10.40 -10.58 -8.42
N ALA A 182 10.05 -10.91 -9.67
CA ALA A 182 9.78 -12.29 -10.08
C ALA A 182 11.04 -13.17 -9.95
N VAL A 183 12.18 -12.71 -10.45
CA VAL A 183 13.45 -13.44 -10.39
C VAL A 183 13.93 -13.59 -8.94
N ALA A 184 13.91 -12.50 -8.17
CA ALA A 184 14.31 -12.48 -6.76
C ALA A 184 13.37 -13.37 -5.92
N GLY A 185 12.04 -13.29 -6.15
CA GLY A 185 11.05 -14.13 -5.45
C GLY A 185 11.24 -15.61 -5.71
N VAL A 186 11.45 -16.01 -6.98
CA VAL A 186 11.76 -17.42 -7.32
C VAL A 186 13.09 -17.86 -6.69
N GLY A 187 14.10 -17.00 -6.73
CA GLY A 187 15.42 -17.25 -6.12
C GLY A 187 15.32 -17.41 -4.60
N ALA A 188 14.63 -16.50 -3.92
CA ALA A 188 14.40 -16.55 -2.49
C ALA A 188 13.60 -17.80 -2.07
N ASN A 189 12.54 -18.15 -2.82
CA ASN A 189 11.76 -19.35 -2.56
C ASN A 189 12.62 -20.63 -2.70
N ARG A 190 13.43 -20.73 -3.77
CA ARG A 190 14.35 -21.88 -3.95
C ARG A 190 15.39 -21.97 -2.84
N LEU A 191 15.98 -20.83 -2.45
CA LEU A 191 16.94 -20.74 -1.37
C LEU A 191 16.30 -21.18 -0.05
N PHE A 192 15.11 -20.67 0.25
CA PHE A 192 14.36 -21.01 1.45
C PHE A 192 14.01 -22.51 1.51
N CYS A 193 13.47 -23.07 0.42
CA CYS A 193 13.19 -24.50 0.32
C CYS A 193 14.44 -25.38 0.45
N TRP A 194 15.56 -24.94 -0.14
CA TRP A 194 16.85 -25.66 -0.01
C TRP A 194 17.37 -25.65 1.44
N MET A 195 17.29 -24.49 2.11
CA MET A 195 17.68 -24.34 3.52
C MET A 195 16.80 -25.21 4.43
N LEU A 196 15.49 -25.25 4.21
CA LEU A 196 14.56 -26.08 4.96
C LEU A 196 14.86 -27.59 4.80
N LYS A 197 15.10 -28.04 3.57
CA LYS A 197 15.45 -29.44 3.28
C LYS A 197 16.75 -29.87 3.95
N ARG A 198 17.71 -28.97 4.12
CA ARG A 198 19.02 -29.28 4.72
C ARG A 198 19.00 -29.37 6.25
N GLN A 199 17.97 -28.85 6.91
CA GLN A 199 17.93 -28.67 8.36
C GLN A 199 17.03 -29.66 9.12
N GLY A 200 16.42 -30.67 8.47
CA GLY A 200 15.70 -31.77 9.13
C GLY A 200 14.76 -31.31 10.25
N GLY A 201 13.56 -30.91 9.93
CA GLY A 201 12.36 -30.96 10.77
C GLY A 201 12.25 -30.15 12.08
N TRP A 202 13.31 -29.57 12.63
CA TRP A 202 13.32 -28.97 14.00
C TRP A 202 13.32 -27.43 14.03
N ALA A 203 12.60 -26.78 13.13
CA ALA A 203 12.96 -25.41 12.84
C ALA A 203 11.82 -24.35 12.86
N THR A 204 10.76 -24.52 13.63
CA THR A 204 9.66 -23.54 13.61
C THR A 204 10.11 -22.14 14.05
N HIS A 205 10.90 -22.03 15.12
CA HIS A 205 11.38 -20.73 15.61
C HIS A 205 12.49 -20.11 14.73
N ARG A 206 13.39 -20.94 14.21
CA ARG A 206 14.51 -20.50 13.37
C ARG A 206 14.05 -20.12 11.97
N ASN A 207 12.97 -20.70 11.47
CA ASN A 207 12.35 -20.33 10.19
C ASN A 207 11.72 -18.94 10.24
N SER A 208 11.12 -18.57 11.36
CA SER A 208 10.57 -17.23 11.56
C SER A 208 11.67 -16.16 11.58
N VAL A 209 12.81 -16.45 12.22
CA VAL A 209 13.97 -15.55 12.24
C VAL A 209 14.58 -15.40 10.86
N LEU A 210 14.72 -16.51 10.10
CA LEU A 210 15.21 -16.47 8.72
C LEU A 210 14.27 -15.70 7.78
N ALA A 211 12.96 -15.88 7.92
CA ALA A 211 11.97 -15.12 7.16
C ALA A 211 12.07 -13.62 7.48
N PHE A 212 12.27 -13.27 8.75
CA PHE A 212 12.46 -11.88 9.18
C PHE A 212 13.76 -11.27 8.62
N VAL A 213 14.88 -12.02 8.65
CA VAL A 213 16.15 -11.57 8.05
C VAL A 213 16.01 -11.38 6.54
N LEU A 214 15.33 -12.28 5.83
CA LEU A 214 15.05 -12.14 4.40
C LEU A 214 14.14 -10.94 4.08
N CYS A 215 13.30 -10.53 5.01
CA CYS A 215 12.46 -9.34 4.88
C CYS A 215 13.28 -8.04 4.93
N LEU A 216 14.41 -8.04 5.66
CA LEU A 216 15.24 -6.85 5.89
C LEU A 216 16.40 -6.70 4.88
N VAL A 217 16.64 -7.70 4.02
CA VAL A 217 17.65 -7.69 2.95
C VAL A 217 17.01 -7.34 1.61
#